data_b7a9291a96dfbc3d537a11f9e7b32c1d
#
_entry.id   b7a9291a96dfbc3d537a11f9e7b32c1d
#
_cell.length_a   1.000
_cell.length_b   1.000
_cell.length_c   1.000
_cell.angle_alpha   90.00
_cell.angle_beta   90.00
_cell.angle_gamma   90.00
#
_symmetry.space_group_name_H-M   'P 1'
#
loop_
_entity.id
_entity.type
_entity.pdbx_description
1 polymer ?
#
loop_
_entity_poly.entity_id
_entity_poly.type
_entity_poly.pdbx_seq_one_letter_code
_entity_poly.pdbx_strand_id
1 'polypeptide(L)'
;ALFNLATLRSQTVFRLPSGHLMGWEGVMDRFGSCAGSCTHVWNYEVATPFLFGELAKTMRDVEFNYATKENGLMNFRASLPLSEAAKGNSAAADGQMGCVMKIYRDWQLSGDDEFLQKNWGQVKKVLAYAWTDKGWDGNQDGIMEGSQHNTMDVNYFGPNPQMGFWYMGALKAAEKMALAMK
;
A
#
# COMPACT_ATOMS: atom_id res chain seq x y z
N ALA A 1 8.27 -12.34 -12.33
CA ALA A 1 6.84 -12.58 -12.13
C ALA A 1 6.53 -14.06 -11.88
N LEU A 2 6.93 -14.97 -12.76
CA LEU A 2 6.62 -16.42 -12.62
C LEU A 2 7.15 -17.04 -11.32
N PHE A 3 8.27 -16.57 -10.80
CA PHE A 3 8.83 -17.07 -9.55
C PHE A 3 7.88 -16.84 -8.35
N ASN A 4 7.15 -15.73 -8.34
CA ASN A 4 6.21 -15.38 -7.27
C ASN A 4 4.83 -16.04 -7.43
N LEU A 5 4.58 -16.76 -8.51
CA LEU A 5 3.28 -17.40 -8.77
C LEU A 5 2.90 -18.40 -7.67
N ALA A 6 3.88 -19.06 -7.06
CA ALA A 6 3.63 -19.97 -5.95
C ALA A 6 2.95 -19.30 -4.76
N THR A 7 3.32 -18.05 -4.45
CA THR A 7 2.70 -17.24 -3.39
C THR A 7 1.22 -17.01 -3.68
N LEU A 8 0.86 -16.66 -4.91
CA LEU A 8 -0.53 -16.41 -5.31
C LEU A 8 -1.41 -17.69 -5.26
N ARG A 9 -0.80 -18.86 -5.24
CA ARG A 9 -1.48 -20.16 -5.14
C ARG A 9 -1.55 -20.71 -3.73
N SER A 10 -1.05 -19.98 -2.73
CA SER A 10 -1.11 -20.41 -1.34
C SER A 10 -2.54 -20.34 -0.80
N GLN A 11 -2.82 -21.10 0.25
CA GLN A 11 -4.12 -21.12 0.90
C GLN A 11 -4.48 -19.80 1.59
N THR A 12 -3.51 -18.94 1.82
CA THR A 12 -3.69 -17.64 2.49
C THR A 12 -3.85 -16.49 1.50
N VAL A 13 -3.82 -16.76 0.20
CA VAL A 13 -4.19 -15.81 -0.86
C VAL A 13 -5.53 -16.24 -1.44
N PHE A 14 -6.53 -15.37 -1.34
CA PHE A 14 -7.90 -15.72 -1.68
C PHE A 14 -8.68 -14.52 -2.21
N ARG A 15 -9.73 -14.81 -2.94
CA ARG A 15 -10.64 -13.80 -3.48
C ARG A 15 -11.93 -13.78 -2.65
N LEU A 16 -12.31 -12.59 -2.19
CA LEU A 16 -13.57 -12.38 -1.50
C LEU A 16 -14.77 -12.50 -2.46
N PRO A 17 -15.99 -12.79 -1.97
CA PRO A 17 -17.21 -12.75 -2.79
C PRO A 17 -17.42 -11.40 -3.50
N SER A 18 -16.92 -10.30 -2.92
CA SER A 18 -16.92 -8.96 -3.51
C SER A 18 -15.94 -8.80 -4.70
N GLY A 19 -15.10 -9.80 -4.96
CA GLY A 19 -14.10 -9.79 -6.02
C GLY A 19 -12.71 -9.33 -5.59
N HIS A 20 -12.55 -8.75 -4.41
CA HIS A 20 -11.25 -8.26 -3.93
C HIS A 20 -10.29 -9.40 -3.60
N LEU A 21 -9.05 -9.25 -4.05
CA LEU A 21 -7.95 -10.14 -3.69
C LEU A 21 -7.37 -9.73 -2.35
N MET A 22 -7.24 -10.70 -1.46
CA MET A 22 -6.60 -10.56 -0.15
C MET A 22 -5.51 -11.61 0.00
N GLY A 23 -4.49 -11.29 0.77
CA GLY A 23 -3.43 -12.26 1.06
C GLY A 23 -2.75 -11.97 2.38
N TRP A 24 -2.68 -12.98 3.24
CA TRP A 24 -1.95 -12.94 4.49
C TRP A 24 -0.46 -13.21 4.23
N GLU A 25 0.38 -12.85 5.17
CA GLU A 25 1.84 -13.01 5.03
C GLU A 25 2.27 -14.47 4.94
N GLY A 26 1.55 -15.37 5.57
CA GLY A 26 1.88 -16.78 5.57
C GLY A 26 0.81 -17.64 6.19
N VAL A 27 1.18 -18.89 6.48
CA VAL A 27 0.30 -19.89 7.08
C VAL A 27 0.98 -20.56 8.25
N MET A 28 0.23 -20.75 9.34
CA MET A 28 0.56 -21.63 10.46
C MET A 28 -0.28 -22.90 10.39
N ASP A 29 -0.02 -23.86 11.25
CA ASP A 29 -0.70 -25.17 11.25
C ASP A 29 -2.24 -25.08 11.27
N ARG A 30 -2.79 -24.05 11.88
CA ARG A 30 -4.25 -23.91 12.09
C ARG A 30 -4.85 -22.64 11.52
N PHE A 31 -4.05 -21.66 11.15
CA PHE A 31 -4.52 -20.37 10.67
C PHE A 31 -3.43 -19.65 9.87
N GLY A 32 -3.82 -18.60 9.16
CA GLY A 32 -2.87 -17.73 8.47
C GLY A 32 -2.06 -16.88 9.45
N SER A 33 -0.81 -16.61 9.10
CA SER A 33 0.04 -15.68 9.83
C SER A 33 -0.30 -14.26 9.43
N CYS A 34 -0.39 -13.35 10.41
CA CYS A 34 -0.65 -11.93 10.17
C CYS A 34 -1.92 -11.70 9.33
N ALA A 35 -3.06 -11.99 9.92
CA ALA A 35 -4.37 -11.87 9.26
C ALA A 35 -4.57 -10.49 8.61
N GLY A 36 -5.04 -10.49 7.37
CA GLY A 36 -5.23 -9.30 6.55
C GLY A 36 -4.05 -8.98 5.65
N SER A 37 -4.32 -8.26 4.56
CA SER A 37 -3.28 -7.85 3.62
C SER A 37 -2.39 -6.78 4.22
N CYS A 38 -1.10 -7.04 4.28
CA CYS A 38 -0.11 -6.15 4.88
C CYS A 38 0.54 -5.28 3.80
N THR A 39 0.42 -3.96 3.89
CA THR A 39 0.87 -3.02 2.86
C THR A 39 2.35 -3.15 2.53
N HIS A 40 3.21 -3.23 3.54
CA HIS A 40 4.66 -3.32 3.35
C HIS A 40 5.10 -4.69 2.84
N VAL A 41 4.46 -5.78 3.27
CA VAL A 41 4.77 -7.13 2.77
C VAL A 41 4.39 -7.25 1.29
N TRP A 42 3.24 -6.74 0.88
CA TRP A 42 2.80 -6.76 -0.51
C TRP A 42 3.57 -5.78 -1.42
N ASN A 43 4.46 -4.96 -0.89
CA ASN A 43 5.41 -4.21 -1.71
C ASN A 43 6.39 -5.12 -2.47
N TYR A 44 6.69 -6.29 -1.94
CA TYR A 44 7.62 -7.27 -2.55
C TYR A 44 6.93 -8.22 -3.53
N GLU A 45 5.61 -8.24 -3.56
CA GLU A 45 4.84 -9.03 -4.51
C GLU A 45 4.71 -8.27 -5.84
N VAL A 46 5.27 -8.82 -6.91
CA VAL A 46 5.30 -8.19 -8.23
C VAL A 46 4.61 -9.01 -9.31
N ALA A 47 4.16 -10.24 -9.01
CA ALA A 47 3.56 -11.12 -10.02
C ALA A 47 2.14 -10.68 -10.41
N THR A 48 1.32 -10.28 -9.43
CA THR A 48 -0.09 -9.95 -9.65
C THR A 48 -0.30 -8.85 -10.69
N PRO A 49 0.39 -7.70 -10.63
CA PRO A 49 0.16 -6.64 -11.61
C PRO A 49 0.58 -7.01 -13.03
N PHE A 50 1.58 -7.88 -13.19
CA PHE A 50 2.03 -8.33 -14.51
C PHE A 50 1.19 -9.47 -15.09
N LEU A 51 0.69 -10.37 -14.25
CA LEU A 51 -0.03 -11.55 -14.69
C LEU A 51 -1.55 -11.39 -14.60
N PHE A 52 -2.03 -10.62 -13.63
CA PHE A 52 -3.43 -10.49 -13.27
C PHE A 52 -3.77 -9.05 -12.90
N GLY A 53 -3.60 -8.11 -13.84
CA GLY A 53 -3.74 -6.67 -13.60
C GLY A 53 -5.07 -6.27 -12.93
N GLU A 54 -6.19 -6.88 -13.33
CA GLU A 54 -7.49 -6.60 -12.73
C GLU A 54 -7.56 -7.04 -11.25
N LEU A 55 -6.89 -8.13 -10.87
CA LEU A 55 -6.77 -8.51 -9.46
C LEU A 55 -5.89 -7.53 -8.69
N ALA A 56 -4.81 -7.04 -9.28
CA ALA A 56 -3.98 -6.00 -8.67
C ALA A 56 -4.79 -4.72 -8.37
N LYS A 57 -5.63 -4.28 -9.30
CA LYS A 57 -6.52 -3.13 -9.09
C LYS A 57 -7.46 -3.33 -7.90
N THR A 58 -7.96 -4.55 -7.67
CA THR A 58 -8.81 -4.83 -6.49
C THR A 58 -8.03 -4.71 -5.16
N MET A 59 -6.75 -5.05 -5.15
CA MET A 59 -5.89 -4.81 -3.98
C MET A 59 -5.69 -3.32 -3.72
N ARG A 60 -5.49 -2.53 -4.78
CA ARG A 60 -5.43 -1.05 -4.66
C ARG A 60 -6.73 -0.48 -4.10
N ASP A 61 -7.87 -1.01 -4.54
CA ASP A 61 -9.16 -0.60 -4.00
C ASP A 61 -9.24 -0.84 -2.48
N VAL A 62 -8.81 -2.01 -2.00
CA VAL A 62 -8.76 -2.30 -0.56
C VAL A 62 -7.84 -1.31 0.18
N GLU A 63 -6.63 -1.08 -0.32
CA GLU A 63 -5.65 -0.19 0.32
C GLU A 63 -6.18 1.25 0.40
N PHE A 64 -6.64 1.81 -0.71
CA PHE A 64 -6.98 3.23 -0.80
C PHE A 64 -8.41 3.56 -0.33
N ASN A 65 -9.37 2.66 -0.51
CA ASN A 65 -10.78 2.96 -0.25
C ASN A 65 -11.35 2.25 0.99
N TYR A 66 -10.73 1.17 1.48
CA TYR A 66 -11.18 0.48 2.68
C TYR A 66 -10.20 0.62 3.86
N ALA A 67 -8.89 0.57 3.63
CA ALA A 67 -7.90 0.62 4.70
C ALA A 67 -7.42 2.05 5.02
N THR A 68 -7.79 3.05 4.23
CA THR A 68 -7.38 4.45 4.40
C THR A 68 -8.44 5.26 5.13
N LYS A 69 -8.02 5.95 6.19
CA LYS A 69 -8.86 6.85 6.98
C LYS A 69 -9.03 8.22 6.33
N GLU A 70 -9.96 9.02 6.85
CA GLU A 70 -10.22 10.37 6.36
C GLU A 70 -9.01 11.30 6.43
N ASN A 71 -8.14 11.12 7.42
CA ASN A 71 -6.90 11.89 7.57
C ASN A 71 -5.75 11.37 6.69
N GLY A 72 -5.97 10.37 5.85
CA GLY A 72 -4.96 9.79 4.96
C GLY A 72 -4.08 8.69 5.57
N LEU A 73 -4.23 8.37 6.85
CA LEU A 73 -3.56 7.21 7.44
C LEU A 73 -4.09 5.94 6.76
N MET A 74 -3.22 5.21 6.11
CA MET A 74 -3.51 3.88 5.58
C MET A 74 -3.10 2.83 6.61
N ASN A 75 -4.09 2.11 7.15
CA ASN A 75 -3.80 1.05 8.10
C ASN A 75 -2.87 0.01 7.45
N PHE A 76 -1.74 -0.27 8.08
CA PHE A 76 -0.71 -1.12 7.46
C PHE A 76 -1.18 -2.55 7.18
N ARG A 77 -2.23 -2.99 7.86
CA ARG A 77 -2.83 -4.31 7.70
C ARG A 77 -4.34 -4.19 7.51
N ALA A 78 -4.81 -4.43 6.28
CA ALA A 78 -6.24 -4.42 5.97
C ALA A 78 -6.92 -5.67 6.53
N SER A 79 -7.71 -5.49 7.58
CA SER A 79 -8.43 -6.57 8.26
C SER A 79 -9.69 -6.99 7.51
N LEU A 80 -10.27 -8.12 7.91
CA LEU A 80 -11.57 -8.60 7.47
C LEU A 80 -12.58 -8.58 8.63
N PRO A 81 -13.87 -8.35 8.35
CA PRO A 81 -14.44 -7.97 7.03
C PRO A 81 -13.91 -6.62 6.54
N LEU A 82 -14.10 -6.29 5.26
CA LEU A 82 -13.58 -5.04 4.67
C LEU A 82 -14.05 -3.77 5.39
N SER A 83 -15.24 -3.78 6.01
CA SER A 83 -15.72 -2.68 6.87
C SER A 83 -14.81 -2.39 8.07
N GLU A 84 -13.94 -3.31 8.42
CA GLU A 84 -13.00 -3.22 9.53
C GLU A 84 -11.57 -2.88 9.07
N ALA A 85 -11.32 -2.80 7.77
CA ALA A 85 -9.98 -2.66 7.20
C ALA A 85 -9.22 -1.43 7.73
N ALA A 86 -9.91 -0.34 8.01
CA ALA A 86 -9.35 0.90 8.55
C ALA A 86 -9.34 0.99 10.09
N LYS A 87 -9.74 -0.06 10.82
CA LYS A 87 -9.84 0.02 12.30
C LYS A 87 -8.50 0.22 13.01
N GLY A 88 -7.40 -0.26 12.43
CA GLY A 88 -6.07 -0.02 12.98
C GLY A 88 -5.71 1.47 13.03
N ASN A 89 -4.75 1.84 13.86
CA ASN A 89 -4.28 3.21 14.04
C ASN A 89 -2.79 3.36 13.70
N SER A 90 -2.25 2.43 12.92
CA SER A 90 -0.84 2.42 12.56
C SER A 90 -0.67 2.25 11.06
N ALA A 91 0.10 3.13 10.47
CA ALA A 91 0.61 3.01 9.11
C ALA A 91 2.06 2.51 9.16
N ALA A 92 2.45 1.68 8.19
CA ALA A 92 3.84 1.40 7.92
C ALA A 92 4.37 2.44 6.92
N ALA A 93 5.49 3.07 7.23
CA ALA A 93 6.03 4.15 6.40
C ALA A 93 6.39 3.66 4.99
N ASP A 94 7.11 2.55 4.88
CA ASP A 94 7.39 1.87 3.61
C ASP A 94 6.12 1.30 2.95
N GLY A 95 5.18 0.81 3.75
CA GLY A 95 3.91 0.26 3.27
C GLY A 95 3.05 1.31 2.59
N GLN A 96 2.79 2.42 3.27
CA GLN A 96 1.95 3.51 2.76
C GLN A 96 2.59 4.17 1.52
N MET A 97 3.88 4.48 1.58
CA MET A 97 4.61 5.04 0.43
C MET A 97 4.69 4.03 -0.72
N GLY A 98 4.92 2.78 -0.43
CA GLY A 98 4.90 1.70 -1.43
C GLY A 98 3.55 1.54 -2.12
N CYS A 99 2.43 1.78 -1.42
CA CYS A 99 1.10 1.76 -2.06
C CYS A 99 0.96 2.86 -3.11
N VAL A 100 1.51 4.06 -2.89
CA VAL A 100 1.56 5.12 -3.91
C VAL A 100 2.39 4.69 -5.12
N MET A 101 3.50 3.99 -4.92
CA MET A 101 4.30 3.45 -6.02
C MET A 101 3.58 2.30 -6.75
N LYS A 102 2.86 1.45 -6.01
CA LYS A 102 2.10 0.33 -6.59
C LYS A 102 0.96 0.81 -7.49
N ILE A 103 0.19 1.80 -7.09
CA ILE A 103 -0.90 2.32 -7.94
C ILE A 103 -0.34 2.99 -9.21
N TYR A 104 0.79 3.69 -9.11
CA TYR A 104 1.50 4.24 -10.27
C TYR A 104 1.93 3.12 -11.24
N ARG A 105 2.56 2.07 -10.73
CA ARG A 105 2.96 0.90 -11.53
C ARG A 105 1.76 0.23 -12.20
N ASP A 106 0.68 0.01 -11.45
CA ASP A 106 -0.52 -0.69 -11.94
C ASP A 106 -1.22 0.13 -13.03
N TRP A 107 -1.24 1.46 -12.89
CA TRP A 107 -1.68 2.37 -13.95
C TRP A 107 -0.79 2.30 -15.19
N GLN A 108 0.53 2.37 -15.04
CA GLN A 108 1.46 2.28 -16.17
C GLN A 108 1.34 0.95 -16.94
N LEU A 109 1.15 -0.16 -16.22
CA LEU A 109 1.02 -1.49 -16.85
C LEU A 109 -0.31 -1.66 -17.58
N SER A 110 -1.39 -1.07 -17.07
CA SER A 110 -2.72 -1.19 -17.66
C SER A 110 -3.03 -0.14 -18.71
N GLY A 111 -2.42 1.03 -18.65
CA GLY A 111 -2.79 2.19 -19.46
C GLY A 111 -4.20 2.72 -19.14
N ASP A 112 -4.76 2.38 -17.97
CA ASP A 112 -6.13 2.68 -17.58
C ASP A 112 -6.19 4.04 -16.87
N ASP A 113 -6.43 5.08 -17.62
CA ASP A 113 -6.52 6.44 -17.09
C ASP A 113 -7.77 6.65 -16.22
N GLU A 114 -8.85 5.93 -16.43
CA GLU A 114 -10.05 5.99 -15.57
C GLU A 114 -9.74 5.44 -14.18
N PHE A 115 -8.97 4.35 -14.12
CA PHE A 115 -8.47 3.81 -12.85
C PHE A 115 -7.65 4.85 -12.08
N LEU A 116 -6.75 5.57 -12.74
CA LEU A 116 -5.96 6.63 -12.11
C LEU A 116 -6.88 7.78 -11.64
N GLN A 117 -7.75 8.28 -12.51
CA GLN A 117 -8.68 9.37 -12.20
C GLN A 117 -9.54 9.06 -10.97
N LYS A 118 -10.13 7.87 -10.95
CA LYS A 118 -10.96 7.41 -9.83
C LYS A 118 -10.22 7.42 -8.49
N ASN A 119 -8.95 7.07 -8.49
CA ASN A 119 -8.15 6.90 -7.27
C ASN A 119 -7.29 8.13 -6.91
N TRP A 120 -7.15 9.10 -7.80
CA TRP A 120 -6.23 10.23 -7.62
C TRP A 120 -6.48 11.04 -6.35
N GLY A 121 -7.75 11.25 -5.98
CA GLY A 121 -8.11 11.92 -4.72
C GLY A 121 -7.56 11.20 -3.49
N GLN A 122 -7.66 9.88 -3.46
CA GLN A 122 -7.15 9.06 -2.37
C GLN A 122 -5.62 8.99 -2.36
N VAL A 123 -4.98 8.92 -3.53
CA VAL A 123 -3.51 8.98 -3.64
C VAL A 123 -2.96 10.24 -3.00
N LYS A 124 -3.55 11.40 -3.32
CA LYS A 124 -3.16 12.69 -2.71
C LYS A 124 -3.36 12.69 -1.20
N LYS A 125 -4.48 12.17 -0.73
CA LYS A 125 -4.80 12.07 0.70
C LYS A 125 -3.78 11.20 1.45
N VAL A 126 -3.47 10.03 0.90
CA VAL A 126 -2.49 9.09 1.47
C VAL A 126 -1.09 9.69 1.53
N LEU A 127 -0.66 10.37 0.46
CA LEU A 127 0.64 11.02 0.44
C LEU A 127 0.71 12.19 1.44
N ALA A 128 -0.35 13.01 1.48
CA ALA A 128 -0.42 14.18 2.36
C ALA A 128 -0.42 13.81 3.86
N TYR A 129 -0.73 12.57 4.21
CA TYR A 129 -0.59 12.11 5.59
C TYR A 129 0.84 12.30 6.12
N ALA A 130 1.86 12.13 5.27
CA ALA A 130 3.26 12.34 5.66
C ALA A 130 3.50 13.75 6.21
N TRP A 131 2.74 14.75 5.77
CA TRP A 131 2.89 16.17 6.11
C TRP A 131 2.02 16.63 7.30
N THR A 132 1.28 15.70 7.91
CA THR A 132 0.50 16.02 9.11
C THR A 132 1.38 15.95 10.37
N ASP A 133 0.91 16.53 11.48
CA ASP A 133 1.60 16.46 12.78
C ASP A 133 1.84 15.04 13.28
N LYS A 134 1.08 14.06 12.76
CA LYS A 134 1.20 12.63 13.08
C LYS A 134 1.88 11.84 11.99
N GLY A 135 2.29 12.52 10.93
CA GLY A 135 3.00 11.94 9.79
C GLY A 135 4.52 11.88 10.03
N TRP A 136 5.24 11.80 8.95
CA TRP A 136 6.69 11.56 9.00
C TRP A 136 7.53 12.72 8.48
N ASP A 137 6.93 13.71 7.81
CA ASP A 137 7.59 14.87 7.20
C ASP A 137 6.72 16.12 7.41
N GLY A 138 6.43 16.42 8.68
CA GLY A 138 5.54 17.53 9.05
C GLY A 138 6.09 18.91 8.68
N ASN A 139 7.41 19.06 8.58
CA ASN A 139 8.09 20.29 8.15
C ASN A 139 8.26 20.39 6.62
N GLN A 140 7.92 19.33 5.88
CA GLN A 140 7.98 19.23 4.42
C GLN A 140 9.37 19.49 3.83
N ASP A 141 10.42 19.03 4.53
CA ASP A 141 11.80 19.14 4.04
C ASP A 141 12.23 17.93 3.17
N GLY A 142 11.35 16.93 3.02
CA GLY A 142 11.59 15.73 2.23
C GLY A 142 12.28 14.61 3.01
N ILE A 143 12.42 14.76 4.32
CA ILE A 143 13.07 13.78 5.19
C ILE A 143 12.02 13.17 6.12
N MET A 144 11.91 11.85 6.12
CA MET A 144 11.04 11.16 7.06
C MET A 144 11.66 11.11 8.45
N GLU A 145 10.89 11.53 9.44
CA GLU A 145 11.24 11.55 10.85
C GLU A 145 10.15 10.91 11.72
N GLY A 146 10.27 10.99 13.03
CA GLY A 146 9.30 10.39 13.94
C GLY A 146 9.33 8.87 13.95
N SER A 147 8.24 8.26 14.40
CA SER A 147 8.11 6.80 14.51
C SER A 147 7.69 6.19 13.18
N GLN A 148 8.56 5.40 12.58
CA GLN A 148 8.40 4.79 11.25
C GLN A 148 8.29 3.27 11.40
N HIS A 149 7.08 2.75 11.60
CA HIS A 149 6.83 1.32 11.49
C HIS A 149 7.12 0.84 10.06
N ASN A 150 7.68 -0.35 9.90
CA ASN A 150 8.17 -0.82 8.60
C ASN A 150 8.26 -2.35 8.55
N THR A 151 8.69 -2.86 7.40
CA THR A 151 8.81 -4.30 7.09
C THR A 151 9.77 -5.08 8.01
N MET A 152 10.60 -4.41 8.81
CA MET A 152 11.51 -5.07 9.76
C MET A 152 10.84 -5.33 11.11
N ASP A 153 9.53 -5.06 11.25
CA ASP A 153 8.74 -5.20 12.49
C ASP A 153 9.30 -4.40 13.69
N VAL A 154 10.04 -3.34 13.40
CA VAL A 154 10.56 -2.39 14.38
C VAL A 154 10.22 -0.97 13.97
N ASN A 155 10.12 -0.06 14.92
CA ASN A 155 9.98 1.35 14.61
C ASN A 155 11.36 1.99 14.47
N TYR A 156 11.63 2.58 13.31
CA TYR A 156 12.74 3.49 13.16
C TYR A 156 12.34 4.87 13.66
N PHE A 157 13.34 5.66 14.08
CA PHE A 157 13.15 7.02 14.55
C PHE A 157 14.18 7.94 13.89
N GLY A 158 13.73 9.11 13.43
CA GLY A 158 14.58 10.06 12.75
C GLY A 158 14.94 9.67 11.31
N PRO A 159 15.82 10.44 10.66
CA PRO A 159 16.22 10.22 9.28
C PRO A 159 16.76 8.81 9.04
N ASN A 160 16.23 8.16 8.02
CA ASN A 160 16.57 6.77 7.71
C ASN A 160 16.59 6.56 6.19
N PRO A 161 17.72 6.08 5.60
CA PRO A 161 17.81 5.91 4.15
C PRO A 161 16.77 4.93 3.58
N GLN A 162 16.46 3.85 4.28
CA GLN A 162 15.47 2.87 3.80
C GLN A 162 14.09 3.51 3.64
N MET A 163 13.62 4.23 4.65
CA MET A 163 12.33 4.92 4.57
C MET A 163 12.37 6.09 3.59
N GLY A 164 13.48 6.81 3.56
CA GLY A 164 13.71 7.90 2.61
C GLY A 164 13.60 7.46 1.15
N PHE A 165 14.11 6.27 0.78
CA PHE A 165 13.96 5.74 -0.58
C PHE A 165 12.50 5.43 -0.94
N TRP A 166 11.73 4.86 -0.02
CA TRP A 166 10.29 4.64 -0.24
C TRP A 166 9.55 5.96 -0.42
N TYR A 167 9.89 6.96 0.38
CA TYR A 167 9.26 8.29 0.32
C TYR A 167 9.59 9.00 -1.00
N MET A 168 10.87 9.06 -1.39
CA MET A 168 11.28 9.65 -2.67
C MET A 168 10.60 8.94 -3.86
N GLY A 169 10.50 7.61 -3.81
CA GLY A 169 9.81 6.82 -4.82
C GLY A 169 8.33 7.19 -4.92
N ALA A 170 7.66 7.35 -3.78
CA ALA A 170 6.26 7.76 -3.71
C ALA A 170 6.04 9.18 -4.24
N LEU A 171 6.89 10.13 -3.84
CA LEU A 171 6.84 11.51 -4.34
C LEU A 171 7.04 11.56 -5.86
N LYS A 172 8.00 10.79 -6.38
CA LYS A 172 8.24 10.74 -7.83
C LYS A 172 7.10 10.07 -8.59
N ALA A 173 6.52 9.01 -8.07
CA ALA A 173 5.34 8.38 -8.64
C ALA A 173 4.15 9.35 -8.66
N ALA A 174 3.92 10.06 -7.57
CA ALA A 174 2.84 11.06 -7.46
C ALA A 174 3.05 12.24 -8.41
N GLU A 175 4.29 12.72 -8.57
CA GLU A 175 4.62 13.75 -9.59
C GLU A 175 4.21 13.30 -10.99
N LYS A 176 4.57 12.06 -11.38
CA LYS A 176 4.21 11.52 -12.71
C LYS A 176 2.71 11.39 -12.89
N MET A 177 2.01 10.89 -11.88
CA MET A 177 0.55 10.82 -11.90
C MET A 177 -0.10 12.22 -11.99
N ALA A 178 0.41 13.19 -11.22
CA ALA A 178 -0.09 14.57 -11.25
C ALA A 178 0.10 15.24 -12.62
N LEU A 179 1.19 14.94 -13.32
CA LEU A 179 1.43 15.47 -14.68
C LEU A 179 0.44 14.86 -15.70
N ALA A 180 0.07 13.60 -15.53
CA ALA A 180 -0.89 12.94 -16.41
C ALA A 180 -2.35 13.37 -16.12
N MET A 181 -2.62 13.91 -14.92
CA MET A 181 -3.94 14.38 -14.51
C MET A 181 -4.23 15.86 -14.90
N LYS A 182 -3.29 16.53 -15.57
CA LYS A 182 -3.48 17.88 -16.12
C LYS A 182 -4.16 17.86 -17.48
#